data_6b4bd84b4c25da02386b2eda35ec8f4f
#
_entry.id   6b4bd84b4c25da02386b2eda35ec8f4f
#
_cell.length_a   1.000
_cell.length_b   1.000
_cell.length_c   1.000
_cell.angle_alpha   90.00
_cell.angle_beta   90.00
_cell.angle_gamma   90.00
#
_symmetry.space_group_name_H-M   'P 1'
#
loop_
_entity.id
_entity.type
_entity.pdbx_description
1 polymer ?
#
loop_
_entity_poly.entity_id
_entity_poly.type
_entity_poly.pdbx_seq_one_letter_code
_entity_poly.pdbx_strand_id
1 'polypeptide(L)'
;MLGPVVSASIGGVNVRLQTVLHQRGIEPESLADVCEVDPKTVGRWLGGRVPHPRHRRRVAHHLRVEEGFLWPPAVDDTASTNVELVATYHNRAEVPRETWLTLLGNATEQIDVLVFSGTFFAQSNPRVAQTLIERARQGARVRLCFGDPGCRAVLERGIEEGLGPDTLAAKIRASLTYYRSLVTAQRCEVRLHGTTLYNSMFRYDDTLLVNPHIWGQPASANPVFLLKRVNEVGWFDNYAESFDAIWADAQPWIPD
;
A
#
# COMPACT_ATOMS: atom_id res chain seq x y z
N MET A 1 -8.61 22.60 -8.95
CA MET A 1 -7.23 22.45 -8.44
C MET A 1 -7.34 22.17 -6.96
N LEU A 2 -7.23 20.89 -6.57
CA LEU A 2 -7.16 20.47 -5.17
C LEU A 2 -5.70 20.60 -4.76
N GLY A 3 -5.44 21.49 -3.79
CA GLY A 3 -4.12 21.65 -3.19
C GLY A 3 -3.70 20.42 -2.36
N PRO A 4 -2.44 20.33 -1.96
CA PRO A 4 -1.89 19.15 -1.31
C PRO A 4 -2.60 18.84 0.00
N VAL A 5 -2.88 17.55 0.23
CA VAL A 5 -3.38 17.04 1.51
C VAL A 5 -2.27 17.24 2.56
N VAL A 6 -2.45 18.24 3.40
CA VAL A 6 -1.51 18.54 4.49
C VAL A 6 -1.65 17.45 5.55
N SER A 7 -0.58 16.69 5.71
CA SER A 7 -0.39 15.69 6.76
C SER A 7 -0.68 16.26 8.15
N ALA A 8 -1.32 15.47 9.00
CA ALA A 8 -1.60 15.82 10.39
C ALA A 8 -0.31 15.98 11.20
N SER A 9 -0.27 17.08 11.98
CA SER A 9 0.65 17.36 13.10
C SER A 9 2.09 16.87 13.00
N ILE A 10 2.96 17.72 12.48
CA ILE A 10 4.39 17.67 12.85
C ILE A 10 4.57 18.69 13.99
N GLY A 11 4.80 18.20 15.22
CA GLY A 11 5.27 19.03 16.34
C GLY A 11 4.36 20.18 16.76
N GLY A 12 3.25 19.92 17.43
CA GLY A 12 2.63 20.92 18.32
C GLY A 12 1.87 22.10 17.67
N VAL A 13 1.73 22.21 16.35
CA VAL A 13 1.08 23.35 15.69
C VAL A 13 -0.21 22.92 15.00
N ASN A 14 -1.32 23.67 15.18
CA ASN A 14 -2.56 23.44 14.47
C ASN A 14 -2.53 24.09 13.07
N VAL A 15 -1.87 23.42 12.13
CA VAL A 15 -1.72 23.88 10.74
C VAL A 15 -3.08 24.10 10.06
N ARG A 16 -4.10 23.31 10.39
CA ARG A 16 -5.45 23.43 9.80
C ARG A 16 -6.12 24.74 10.17
N LEU A 17 -6.08 25.09 11.45
CA LEU A 17 -6.62 26.39 11.93
C LEU A 17 -5.84 27.56 11.32
N GLN A 18 -4.51 27.48 11.27
CA GLN A 18 -3.68 28.52 10.64
C GLN A 18 -4.04 28.69 9.16
N THR A 19 -4.15 27.59 8.42
CA THR A 19 -4.50 27.63 6.99
C THR A 19 -5.86 28.27 6.75
N VAL A 20 -6.88 27.92 7.54
CA VAL A 20 -8.24 28.50 7.40
C VAL A 20 -8.25 30.00 7.72
N LEU A 21 -7.57 30.42 8.77
CA LEU A 21 -7.46 31.85 9.11
C LEU A 21 -6.78 32.62 7.99
N HIS A 22 -5.64 32.14 7.51
CA HIS A 22 -4.90 32.76 6.42
C HIS A 22 -5.72 32.86 5.13
N GLN A 23 -6.38 31.76 4.71
CA GLN A 23 -7.22 31.74 3.50
C GLN A 23 -8.39 32.72 3.55
N ARG A 24 -8.88 33.04 4.75
CA ARG A 24 -10.02 33.94 4.96
C ARG A 24 -9.62 35.37 5.38
N GLY A 25 -8.33 35.65 5.53
CA GLY A 25 -7.82 36.93 5.95
C GLY A 25 -8.31 37.31 7.36
N ILE A 26 -8.49 36.33 8.25
CA ILE A 26 -8.94 36.54 9.63
C ILE A 26 -7.71 36.53 10.54
N GLU A 27 -7.52 37.65 11.25
CA GLU A 27 -6.45 37.76 12.24
C GLU A 27 -6.82 37.02 13.54
N PRO A 28 -5.81 36.44 14.24
CA PRO A 28 -6.04 35.74 15.51
C PRO A 28 -6.77 36.58 16.58
N GLU A 29 -6.53 37.89 16.61
CA GLU A 29 -7.18 38.82 17.51
C GLU A 29 -8.69 38.89 17.26
N SER A 30 -9.09 38.97 16.00
CA SER A 30 -10.52 38.98 15.61
C SER A 30 -11.22 37.68 16.03
N LEU A 31 -10.51 36.55 15.93
CA LEU A 31 -11.03 35.28 16.40
C LEU A 31 -11.14 35.22 17.93
N ALA A 32 -10.23 35.88 18.64
CA ALA A 32 -10.26 35.98 20.09
C ALA A 32 -11.51 36.76 20.56
N ASP A 33 -11.83 37.88 19.91
CA ASP A 33 -13.02 38.67 20.17
C ASP A 33 -14.29 37.83 19.96
N VAL A 34 -14.40 37.15 18.86
CA VAL A 34 -15.53 36.24 18.56
C VAL A 34 -15.71 35.17 19.63
N CYS A 35 -14.61 34.63 20.14
CA CYS A 35 -14.63 33.58 21.16
C CYS A 35 -14.70 34.09 22.59
N GLU A 36 -14.65 35.42 22.79
CA GLU A 36 -14.61 36.07 24.10
C GLU A 36 -13.46 35.55 24.98
N VAL A 37 -12.26 35.49 24.39
CA VAL A 37 -11.04 34.98 25.02
C VAL A 37 -9.86 35.93 24.79
N ASP A 38 -8.84 35.85 25.65
CA ASP A 38 -7.60 36.57 25.42
C ASP A 38 -6.88 36.10 24.14
N PRO A 39 -6.31 37.02 23.31
CA PRO A 39 -5.57 36.67 22.10
C PRO A 39 -4.48 35.61 22.30
N LYS A 40 -3.80 35.61 23.47
CA LYS A 40 -2.83 34.58 23.83
C LYS A 40 -3.45 33.16 23.87
N THR A 41 -4.76 33.09 24.16
CA THR A 41 -5.47 31.80 24.15
C THR A 41 -5.62 31.26 22.75
N VAL A 42 -5.94 32.13 21.78
CA VAL A 42 -5.96 31.74 20.35
C VAL A 42 -4.57 31.37 19.89
N GLY A 43 -3.52 32.09 20.29
CA GLY A 43 -2.13 31.71 20.02
C GLY A 43 -1.77 30.32 20.52
N ARG A 44 -2.27 29.90 21.69
CA ARG A 44 -2.09 28.53 22.20
C ARG A 44 -2.84 27.50 21.35
N TRP A 45 -4.02 27.84 20.81
CA TRP A 45 -4.76 26.94 19.89
C TRP A 45 -4.02 26.78 18.56
N LEU A 46 -3.46 27.85 18.04
CA LEU A 46 -2.58 27.83 16.86
C LEU A 46 -1.31 27.00 17.14
N GLY A 47 -0.79 27.07 18.37
CA GLY A 47 0.30 26.24 18.86
C GLY A 47 -0.10 24.80 19.21
N GLY A 48 -1.28 24.34 18.78
CA GLY A 48 -1.70 22.93 18.88
C GLY A 48 -2.51 22.57 20.14
N ARG A 49 -2.71 23.50 21.09
CA ARG A 49 -3.57 23.21 22.25
C ARG A 49 -5.02 23.11 21.81
N VAL A 50 -5.68 22.00 22.17
CA VAL A 50 -7.10 21.78 21.88
C VAL A 50 -7.97 22.67 22.79
N PRO A 51 -8.88 23.51 22.24
CA PRO A 51 -9.80 24.33 23.03
C PRO A 51 -10.85 23.47 23.75
N HIS A 52 -11.46 24.07 24.80
CA HIS A 52 -12.66 23.49 25.40
C HIS A 52 -13.79 23.35 24.35
N PRO A 53 -14.66 22.33 24.39
CA PRO A 53 -15.70 22.07 23.39
C PRO A 53 -16.56 23.26 22.98
N ARG A 54 -16.95 24.15 23.96
CA ARG A 54 -17.70 25.37 23.67
C ARG A 54 -16.98 26.31 22.71
N HIS A 55 -15.64 26.45 22.85
CA HIS A 55 -14.85 27.32 21.98
C HIS A 55 -14.59 26.65 20.62
N ARG A 56 -14.38 25.36 20.58
CA ARG A 56 -14.24 24.63 19.32
C ARG A 56 -15.47 24.83 18.43
N ARG A 57 -16.67 24.64 18.98
CA ARG A 57 -17.93 24.87 18.25
C ARG A 57 -18.07 26.30 17.76
N ARG A 58 -17.74 27.29 18.60
CA ARG A 58 -17.83 28.71 18.25
C ARG A 58 -16.88 29.07 17.11
N VAL A 59 -15.63 28.62 17.18
CA VAL A 59 -14.63 28.78 16.12
C VAL A 59 -15.07 28.08 14.81
N ALA A 60 -15.48 26.83 14.89
CA ALA A 60 -15.93 26.06 13.74
C ALA A 60 -17.13 26.72 13.04
N HIS A 61 -18.10 27.18 13.82
CA HIS A 61 -19.26 27.92 13.31
C HIS A 61 -18.86 29.25 12.66
N HIS A 62 -18.02 30.05 13.31
CA HIS A 62 -17.55 31.33 12.77
C HIS A 62 -16.76 31.16 11.50
N LEU A 63 -15.88 30.14 11.46
CA LEU A 63 -15.08 29.82 10.31
C LEU A 63 -15.83 28.94 9.28
N ARG A 64 -17.11 28.60 9.51
CA ARG A 64 -17.93 27.74 8.62
C ARG A 64 -17.18 26.49 8.14
N VAL A 65 -16.57 25.78 9.06
CA VAL A 65 -15.89 24.52 8.86
C VAL A 65 -16.31 23.51 9.91
N GLU A 66 -16.19 22.23 9.64
CA GLU A 66 -16.48 21.18 10.61
C GLU A 66 -15.51 21.24 11.80
N GLU A 67 -16.01 21.08 13.03
CA GLU A 67 -15.20 21.06 14.27
C GLU A 67 -14.11 19.98 14.17
N GLY A 68 -14.46 18.79 13.67
CA GLY A 68 -13.55 17.67 13.48
C GLY A 68 -12.45 17.91 12.43
N PHE A 69 -12.67 18.87 11.52
CA PHE A 69 -11.61 19.29 10.59
C PHE A 69 -10.52 20.10 11.31
N LEU A 70 -10.90 21.04 12.19
CA LEU A 70 -9.93 21.89 12.90
C LEU A 70 -9.25 21.14 14.05
N TRP A 71 -9.99 20.32 14.76
CA TRP A 71 -9.54 19.51 15.88
C TRP A 71 -10.07 18.09 15.67
N PRO A 72 -9.43 17.29 14.81
CA PRO A 72 -9.79 15.90 14.71
C PRO A 72 -9.71 15.27 16.10
N PRO A 73 -10.63 14.36 16.45
CA PRO A 73 -10.48 13.59 17.66
C PRO A 73 -9.05 13.06 17.68
N ALA A 74 -8.37 13.18 18.83
CA ALA A 74 -7.12 12.47 18.99
C ALA A 74 -7.44 11.04 18.59
N VAL A 75 -6.77 10.53 17.57
CA VAL A 75 -6.77 9.09 17.32
C VAL A 75 -6.26 8.54 18.63
N ASP A 76 -7.12 7.83 19.38
CA ASP A 76 -6.69 7.18 20.60
C ASP A 76 -5.41 6.42 20.23
N ASP A 77 -4.31 6.67 20.96
CA ASP A 77 -3.06 5.93 20.75
C ASP A 77 -3.27 4.41 20.93
N THR A 78 -4.37 4.02 21.58
CA THR A 78 -4.84 2.64 21.65
C THR A 78 -5.42 2.13 20.31
N ALA A 79 -5.96 3.01 19.44
CA ALA A 79 -6.32 2.67 18.05
C ALA A 79 -5.11 2.79 17.10
N SER A 80 -4.11 3.61 17.46
CA SER A 80 -2.88 3.83 16.68
C SER A 80 -1.90 2.66 16.76
N THR A 81 -2.01 1.78 17.76
CA THR A 81 -1.17 0.58 17.87
C THR A 81 -1.58 -0.55 16.92
N ASN A 82 -2.69 -0.40 16.19
CA ASN A 82 -3.22 -1.40 15.26
C ASN A 82 -3.23 -0.95 13.81
N VAL A 83 -2.39 0.00 13.41
CA VAL A 83 -2.33 0.43 12.01
C VAL A 83 -1.42 -0.49 11.22
N GLU A 84 -2.00 -1.42 10.50
CA GLU A 84 -1.28 -2.31 9.59
C GLU A 84 -0.67 -1.56 8.39
N LEU A 85 -1.28 -0.43 7.97
CA LEU A 85 -0.80 0.37 6.85
C LEU A 85 0.42 1.20 7.26
N VAL A 86 1.59 0.74 6.85
CA VAL A 86 2.89 1.35 7.15
C VAL A 86 3.21 2.52 6.21
N ALA A 87 2.95 2.34 4.91
CA ALA A 87 3.20 3.35 3.89
C ALA A 87 2.29 3.19 2.68
N THR A 88 2.13 4.28 1.93
CA THR A 88 1.48 4.29 0.62
C THR A 88 2.40 4.96 -0.40
N TYR A 89 2.42 4.42 -1.62
CA TYR A 89 3.16 4.99 -2.75
C TYR A 89 2.18 5.23 -3.89
N HIS A 90 2.34 6.34 -4.63
CA HIS A 90 1.44 6.67 -5.74
C HIS A 90 1.52 5.67 -6.89
N ASN A 91 2.69 5.06 -7.06
CA ASN A 91 2.88 4.01 -8.04
C ASN A 91 4.02 3.08 -7.60
N ARG A 92 4.16 1.94 -8.29
CA ARG A 92 5.14 0.91 -7.92
C ARG A 92 6.60 1.37 -8.08
N ALA A 93 6.89 2.31 -8.98
CA ALA A 93 8.25 2.80 -9.18
C ALA A 93 8.74 3.71 -8.04
N GLU A 94 7.81 4.29 -7.27
CA GLU A 94 8.14 5.09 -6.08
C GLU A 94 8.51 4.25 -4.85
N VAL A 95 8.21 2.97 -4.85
CA VAL A 95 8.69 2.07 -3.79
C VAL A 95 10.21 1.97 -3.92
N PRO A 96 11.00 2.40 -2.92
CA PRO A 96 12.45 2.37 -3.00
C PRO A 96 12.97 0.97 -3.34
N ARG A 97 13.93 0.87 -4.25
CA ARG A 97 14.52 -0.41 -4.64
C ARG A 97 15.06 -1.18 -3.44
N GLU A 98 15.66 -0.48 -2.49
CA GLU A 98 16.18 -1.04 -1.24
C GLU A 98 15.08 -1.71 -0.41
N THR A 99 13.86 -1.21 -0.43
CA THR A 99 12.73 -1.84 0.26
C THR A 99 12.47 -3.24 -0.30
N TRP A 100 12.41 -3.39 -1.63
CA TRP A 100 12.23 -4.68 -2.29
C TRP A 100 13.37 -5.65 -1.97
N LEU A 101 14.61 -5.18 -2.06
CA LEU A 101 15.80 -6.01 -1.83
C LEU A 101 15.93 -6.42 -0.37
N THR A 102 15.68 -5.51 0.56
CA THR A 102 15.75 -5.76 2.00
C THR A 102 14.69 -6.75 2.44
N LEU A 103 13.43 -6.56 2.01
CA LEU A 103 12.35 -7.47 2.35
C LEU A 103 12.61 -8.88 1.82
N LEU A 104 13.01 -9.00 0.54
CA LEU A 104 13.36 -10.28 -0.05
C LEU A 104 14.57 -10.94 0.63
N GLY A 105 15.61 -10.15 0.91
CA GLY A 105 16.86 -10.65 1.50
C GLY A 105 16.72 -11.09 2.95
N ASN A 106 15.78 -10.53 3.69
CA ASN A 106 15.57 -10.80 5.12
C ASN A 106 14.45 -11.80 5.41
N ALA A 107 13.65 -12.19 4.41
CA ALA A 107 12.57 -13.15 4.63
C ALA A 107 13.09 -14.51 5.11
N THR A 108 12.53 -15.03 6.19
CA THR A 108 12.98 -16.26 6.88
C THR A 108 11.92 -17.34 6.95
N GLU A 109 10.64 -16.99 6.85
CA GLU A 109 9.53 -17.91 7.03
C GLU A 109 8.75 -18.14 5.73
N GLN A 110 8.35 -17.04 5.06
CA GLN A 110 7.45 -17.15 3.92
C GLN A 110 7.65 -16.01 2.90
N ILE A 111 7.71 -16.39 1.63
CA ILE A 111 7.69 -15.48 0.49
C ILE A 111 6.56 -15.93 -0.44
N ASP A 112 5.56 -15.06 -0.62
CA ASP A 112 4.47 -15.28 -1.57
C ASP A 112 4.43 -14.15 -2.59
N VAL A 113 4.30 -14.50 -3.87
CA VAL A 113 4.13 -13.55 -4.96
C VAL A 113 2.93 -13.95 -5.80
N LEU A 114 1.97 -13.03 -5.97
CA LEU A 114 0.82 -13.18 -6.83
C LEU A 114 0.80 -12.05 -7.85
N VAL A 115 0.91 -12.39 -9.11
CA VAL A 115 1.00 -11.41 -10.21
C VAL A 115 0.48 -12.01 -11.52
N PHE A 116 0.12 -11.16 -12.49
CA PHE A 116 -0.04 -11.67 -13.85
C PHE A 116 1.31 -12.04 -14.47
N SER A 117 2.23 -11.09 -14.69
CA SER A 117 3.46 -11.39 -15.45
C SER A 117 4.72 -11.54 -14.58
N GLY A 118 4.79 -10.88 -13.43
CA GLY A 118 5.98 -10.93 -12.57
C GLY A 118 7.26 -10.34 -13.16
N THR A 119 7.21 -9.74 -14.34
CA THR A 119 8.38 -9.17 -15.04
C THR A 119 9.10 -8.13 -14.17
N PHE A 120 8.34 -7.27 -13.48
CA PHE A 120 8.91 -6.27 -12.57
C PHE A 120 9.76 -6.92 -11.47
N PHE A 121 9.28 -8.00 -10.87
CA PHE A 121 9.96 -8.67 -9.76
C PHE A 121 11.30 -9.26 -10.20
N ALA A 122 11.36 -9.86 -11.39
CA ALA A 122 12.60 -10.36 -11.99
C ALA A 122 13.56 -9.21 -12.37
N GLN A 123 13.05 -8.12 -12.97
CA GLN A 123 13.87 -7.01 -13.42
C GLN A 123 14.42 -6.16 -12.27
N SER A 124 13.66 -6.02 -11.19
CA SER A 124 14.10 -5.28 -9.99
C SER A 124 15.24 -5.99 -9.25
N ASN A 125 15.33 -7.31 -9.41
CA ASN A 125 16.39 -8.13 -8.83
C ASN A 125 16.90 -9.15 -9.86
N PRO A 126 18.02 -8.85 -10.59
CA PRO A 126 18.56 -9.78 -11.61
C PRO A 126 18.95 -11.16 -11.08
N ARG A 127 19.12 -11.32 -9.77
CA ARG A 127 19.42 -12.61 -9.11
C ARG A 127 18.21 -13.14 -8.34
N VAL A 128 16.99 -12.76 -8.69
CA VAL A 128 15.77 -13.10 -7.93
C VAL A 128 15.65 -14.60 -7.66
N ALA A 129 15.85 -15.44 -8.67
CA ALA A 129 15.75 -16.89 -8.49
C ALA A 129 16.80 -17.43 -7.53
N GLN A 130 18.03 -16.96 -7.60
CA GLN A 130 19.10 -17.38 -6.68
C GLN A 130 18.79 -16.95 -5.26
N THR A 131 18.34 -15.71 -5.06
CA THR A 131 17.95 -15.19 -3.74
C THR A 131 16.79 -15.99 -3.16
N LEU A 132 15.76 -16.29 -3.95
CA LEU A 132 14.62 -17.12 -3.51
C LEU A 132 15.07 -18.53 -3.10
N ILE A 133 15.93 -19.17 -3.88
CA ILE A 133 16.48 -20.49 -3.55
C ILE A 133 17.32 -20.43 -2.27
N GLU A 134 18.09 -19.36 -2.09
CA GLU A 134 18.88 -19.17 -0.87
C GLU A 134 17.99 -18.99 0.35
N ARG A 135 16.93 -18.17 0.27
CA ARG A 135 15.94 -18.04 1.35
C ARG A 135 15.26 -19.38 1.66
N ALA A 136 14.90 -20.13 0.63
CA ALA A 136 14.30 -21.46 0.79
C ALA A 136 15.26 -22.44 1.50
N ARG A 137 16.56 -22.44 1.16
CA ARG A 137 17.58 -23.23 1.87
C ARG A 137 17.75 -22.84 3.32
N GLN A 138 17.48 -21.58 3.66
CA GLN A 138 17.53 -21.05 5.02
C GLN A 138 16.21 -21.25 5.79
N GLY A 139 15.21 -21.88 5.18
CA GLY A 139 13.98 -22.27 5.85
C GLY A 139 12.70 -21.62 5.34
N ALA A 140 12.78 -20.54 4.56
CA ALA A 140 11.60 -19.88 4.04
C ALA A 140 10.82 -20.80 3.06
N ARG A 141 9.49 -20.72 3.11
CA ARG A 141 8.62 -21.29 2.07
C ARG A 141 8.43 -20.26 0.96
N VAL A 142 8.70 -20.65 -0.30
CA VAL A 142 8.59 -19.77 -1.47
C VAL A 142 7.45 -20.26 -2.37
N ARG A 143 6.44 -19.40 -2.59
CA ARG A 143 5.29 -19.66 -3.45
C ARG A 143 5.14 -18.52 -4.47
N LEU A 144 5.30 -18.83 -5.75
CA LEU A 144 5.12 -17.87 -6.83
C LEU A 144 3.92 -18.27 -7.68
N CYS A 145 2.95 -17.37 -7.82
CA CYS A 145 1.72 -17.57 -8.57
C CYS A 145 1.62 -16.56 -9.71
N PHE A 146 1.69 -17.02 -10.94
CA PHE A 146 1.64 -16.20 -12.15
C PHE A 146 0.34 -16.47 -12.92
N GLY A 147 -0.08 -15.52 -13.76
CA GLY A 147 -1.19 -15.76 -14.68
C GLY A 147 -0.87 -16.91 -15.65
N ASP A 148 -1.83 -17.79 -15.90
CA ASP A 148 -1.72 -18.78 -16.98
C ASP A 148 -1.77 -18.05 -18.33
N PRO A 149 -0.72 -18.13 -19.18
CA PRO A 149 -0.69 -17.47 -20.47
C PRO A 149 -1.83 -17.86 -21.42
N GLY A 150 -2.47 -19.01 -21.19
CA GLY A 150 -3.57 -19.53 -22.01
C GLY A 150 -4.95 -19.17 -21.47
N CYS A 151 -5.06 -18.58 -20.28
CA CYS A 151 -6.36 -18.33 -19.64
C CYS A 151 -7.04 -17.03 -20.13
N ARG A 152 -8.36 -17.02 -19.99
CA ARG A 152 -9.20 -15.89 -20.35
C ARG A 152 -8.87 -14.61 -19.56
N ALA A 153 -8.55 -14.73 -18.28
CA ALA A 153 -8.23 -13.58 -17.43
C ALA A 153 -6.97 -12.82 -17.90
N VAL A 154 -5.97 -13.52 -18.42
CA VAL A 154 -4.75 -12.93 -19.00
C VAL A 154 -5.07 -12.20 -20.30
N LEU A 155 -5.89 -12.81 -21.18
CA LEU A 155 -6.34 -12.18 -22.42
C LEU A 155 -7.10 -10.88 -22.13
N GLU A 156 -8.12 -10.94 -21.27
CA GLU A 156 -8.95 -9.79 -20.91
C GLU A 156 -8.12 -8.67 -20.27
N ARG A 157 -7.20 -9.01 -19.37
CA ARG A 157 -6.30 -8.04 -18.76
C ARG A 157 -5.35 -7.40 -19.77
N GLY A 158 -4.84 -8.16 -20.74
CA GLY A 158 -4.00 -7.61 -21.82
C GLY A 158 -4.75 -6.61 -22.69
N ILE A 159 -6.00 -6.90 -23.01
CA ILE A 159 -6.89 -5.97 -23.76
C ILE A 159 -7.17 -4.72 -22.92
N GLU A 160 -7.53 -4.89 -21.66
CA GLU A 160 -7.84 -3.80 -20.73
C GLU A 160 -6.66 -2.82 -20.56
N GLU A 161 -5.43 -3.32 -20.47
CA GLU A 161 -4.21 -2.50 -20.39
C GLU A 161 -3.80 -1.87 -21.75
N GLY A 162 -4.55 -2.11 -22.82
CA GLY A 162 -4.22 -1.62 -24.17
C GLY A 162 -3.01 -2.31 -24.80
N LEU A 163 -2.58 -3.45 -24.29
CA LEU A 163 -1.41 -4.20 -24.79
C LEU A 163 -1.75 -5.09 -26.01
N GLY A 164 -3.03 -5.34 -26.24
CA GLY A 164 -3.50 -6.35 -27.20
C GLY A 164 -3.53 -7.78 -26.61
N PRO A 165 -4.18 -8.71 -27.34
CA PRO A 165 -4.58 -10.00 -26.77
C PRO A 165 -3.41 -10.90 -26.38
N ASP A 166 -2.29 -10.87 -27.10
CA ASP A 166 -1.19 -11.83 -26.90
C ASP A 166 0.00 -11.26 -26.11
N THR A 167 0.08 -9.96 -25.98
CA THR A 167 1.28 -9.31 -25.39
C THR A 167 1.48 -9.68 -23.94
N LEU A 168 0.40 -9.70 -23.12
CA LEU A 168 0.51 -10.05 -21.72
C LEU A 168 0.90 -11.52 -21.56
N ALA A 169 0.33 -12.43 -22.35
CA ALA A 169 0.68 -13.83 -22.38
C ALA A 169 2.17 -14.04 -22.75
N ALA A 170 2.67 -13.30 -23.75
CA ALA A 170 4.08 -13.33 -24.12
C ALA A 170 5.00 -12.83 -23.00
N LYS A 171 4.61 -11.74 -22.31
CA LYS A 171 5.34 -11.24 -21.13
C LYS A 171 5.40 -12.27 -20.00
N ILE A 172 4.32 -12.99 -19.74
CA ILE A 172 4.28 -14.05 -18.73
C ILE A 172 5.26 -15.17 -19.11
N ARG A 173 5.19 -15.69 -20.34
CA ARG A 173 6.11 -16.75 -20.82
C ARG A 173 7.57 -16.32 -20.69
N ALA A 174 7.90 -15.09 -21.11
CA ALA A 174 9.25 -14.55 -20.98
C ALA A 174 9.68 -14.43 -19.50
N SER A 175 8.79 -13.97 -18.64
CA SER A 175 9.07 -13.83 -17.21
C SER A 175 9.31 -15.17 -16.52
N LEU A 176 8.53 -16.19 -16.83
CA LEU A 176 8.66 -17.52 -16.25
C LEU A 176 10.05 -18.13 -16.47
N THR A 177 10.76 -17.77 -17.54
CA THR A 177 12.13 -18.25 -17.80
C THR A 177 13.10 -17.90 -16.66
N TYR A 178 12.90 -16.78 -15.97
CA TYR A 178 13.74 -16.38 -14.84
C TYR A 178 13.56 -17.29 -13.61
N TYR A 179 12.42 -17.98 -13.50
CA TYR A 179 12.05 -18.79 -12.33
C TYR A 179 12.19 -20.30 -12.58
N ARG A 180 12.71 -20.72 -13.75
CA ARG A 180 12.84 -22.13 -14.12
C ARG A 180 13.60 -22.96 -13.07
N SER A 181 14.65 -22.40 -12.49
CA SER A 181 15.44 -23.09 -11.47
C SER A 181 14.72 -23.33 -10.12
N LEU A 182 13.60 -22.63 -9.87
CA LEU A 182 12.83 -22.84 -8.66
C LEU A 182 12.03 -24.14 -8.69
N VAL A 183 11.65 -24.62 -9.88
CA VAL A 183 10.79 -25.82 -10.01
C VAL A 183 11.43 -27.07 -9.42
N THR A 184 12.76 -27.14 -9.40
CA THR A 184 13.52 -28.26 -8.82
C THR A 184 14.08 -27.95 -7.43
N ALA A 185 13.89 -26.72 -6.94
CA ALA A 185 14.42 -26.30 -5.65
C ALA A 185 13.46 -26.68 -4.52
N GLN A 186 14.00 -27.26 -3.45
CA GLN A 186 13.21 -27.59 -2.26
C GLN A 186 12.57 -26.34 -1.66
N ARG A 187 11.33 -26.46 -1.15
CA ARG A 187 10.54 -25.39 -0.53
C ARG A 187 10.18 -24.23 -1.48
N CYS A 188 10.41 -24.39 -2.79
CA CYS A 188 9.99 -23.46 -3.83
C CYS A 188 8.90 -24.11 -4.68
N GLU A 189 7.82 -23.40 -4.87
CA GLU A 189 6.72 -23.82 -5.75
C GLU A 189 6.36 -22.68 -6.69
N VAL A 190 6.14 -23.01 -7.96
CA VAL A 190 5.64 -22.06 -8.97
C VAL A 190 4.34 -22.62 -9.54
N ARG A 191 3.29 -21.80 -9.51
CA ARG A 191 1.96 -22.18 -10.04
C ARG A 191 1.44 -21.14 -11.01
N LEU A 192 0.48 -21.55 -11.83
CA LEU A 192 -0.24 -20.70 -12.77
C LEU A 192 -1.72 -20.60 -12.35
N HIS A 193 -2.24 -19.37 -12.24
CA HIS A 193 -3.65 -19.13 -11.95
C HIS A 193 -4.43 -18.70 -13.19
N GLY A 194 -5.69 -19.09 -13.28
CA GLY A 194 -6.62 -18.67 -14.34
C GLY A 194 -7.62 -17.59 -13.90
N THR A 195 -7.41 -16.97 -12.73
CA THR A 195 -8.38 -16.06 -12.15
C THR A 195 -8.09 -14.59 -12.46
N THR A 196 -9.13 -13.76 -12.43
CA THR A 196 -9.00 -12.30 -12.48
C THR A 196 -8.39 -11.80 -11.18
N LEU A 197 -7.30 -11.04 -11.27
CA LEU A 197 -6.67 -10.41 -10.13
C LEU A 197 -7.16 -8.97 -9.95
N TYR A 198 -7.50 -8.60 -8.72
CA TYR A 198 -7.80 -7.21 -8.32
C TYR A 198 -6.57 -6.48 -7.79
N ASN A 199 -5.50 -7.22 -7.52
CA ASN A 199 -4.22 -6.67 -7.06
C ASN A 199 -3.07 -7.63 -7.39
N SER A 200 -1.85 -7.11 -7.40
CA SER A 200 -0.64 -7.92 -7.26
C SER A 200 -0.20 -7.90 -5.79
N MET A 201 0.37 -9.00 -5.32
CA MET A 201 0.82 -9.14 -3.93
C MET A 201 2.26 -9.65 -3.85
N PHE A 202 3.00 -9.11 -2.87
CA PHE A 202 4.37 -9.54 -2.56
C PHE A 202 4.50 -9.61 -1.04
N ARG A 203 4.43 -10.82 -0.50
CA ARG A 203 4.55 -11.10 0.93
C ARG A 203 5.95 -11.53 1.29
N TYR A 204 6.45 -10.99 2.38
CA TYR A 204 7.71 -11.34 3.02
C TYR A 204 7.47 -11.46 4.53
N ASP A 205 7.32 -12.67 5.02
CA ASP A 205 6.93 -12.97 6.42
C ASP A 205 5.68 -12.19 6.84
N ASP A 206 5.81 -11.25 7.78
CA ASP A 206 4.74 -10.38 8.28
C ASP A 206 4.60 -9.05 7.52
N THR A 207 5.28 -8.89 6.40
CA THR A 207 5.21 -7.68 5.58
C THR A 207 4.63 -8.00 4.21
N LEU A 208 3.69 -7.16 3.74
CA LEU A 208 2.98 -7.36 2.48
C LEU A 208 2.94 -6.05 1.68
N LEU A 209 3.40 -6.10 0.44
CA LEU A 209 3.14 -5.02 -0.53
C LEU A 209 1.95 -5.45 -1.41
N VAL A 210 0.91 -4.64 -1.39
CA VAL A 210 -0.30 -4.80 -2.19
C VAL A 210 -0.35 -3.70 -3.25
N ASN A 211 -0.47 -4.11 -4.51
CA ASN A 211 -0.60 -3.18 -5.64
C ASN A 211 -1.96 -3.38 -6.31
N PRO A 212 -3.00 -2.63 -5.90
CA PRO A 212 -4.35 -2.71 -6.48
C PRO A 212 -4.34 -2.47 -7.97
N HIS A 213 -5.23 -3.14 -8.70
CA HIS A 213 -5.38 -2.92 -10.14
C HIS A 213 -6.51 -1.94 -10.40
N ILE A 214 -6.20 -0.82 -11.04
CA ILE A 214 -7.18 0.16 -11.53
C ILE A 214 -7.48 -0.21 -12.98
N TRP A 215 -8.77 -0.23 -13.33
CA TRP A 215 -9.22 -0.60 -14.66
C TRP A 215 -8.57 0.28 -15.76
N GLY A 216 -8.11 -0.32 -16.83
CA GLY A 216 -7.48 0.39 -17.97
C GLY A 216 -6.06 0.89 -17.69
N GLN A 217 -5.47 0.57 -16.52
CA GLN A 217 -4.13 1.04 -16.16
C GLN A 217 -3.16 -0.13 -15.95
N PRO A 218 -1.90 -0.02 -16.43
CA PRO A 218 -0.90 -1.04 -16.12
C PRO A 218 -0.58 -1.03 -14.63
N ALA A 219 -0.32 -2.21 -14.06
CA ALA A 219 -0.05 -2.36 -12.63
C ALA A 219 1.12 -1.48 -12.12
N SER A 220 2.08 -1.10 -12.99
CA SER A 220 3.19 -0.21 -12.64
C SER A 220 2.77 1.23 -12.32
N ALA A 221 1.64 1.68 -12.86
CA ALA A 221 1.10 3.02 -12.64
C ALA A 221 0.17 3.12 -11.41
N ASN A 222 -0.17 1.98 -10.82
CA ASN A 222 -1.13 1.91 -9.73
C ASN A 222 -0.46 2.04 -8.36
N PRO A 223 -1.19 2.51 -7.33
CA PRO A 223 -0.66 2.69 -5.98
C PRO A 223 -0.13 1.38 -5.39
N VAL A 224 0.75 1.50 -4.41
CA VAL A 224 1.20 0.37 -3.60
C VAL A 224 0.97 0.68 -2.13
N PHE A 225 0.40 -0.27 -1.41
CA PHE A 225 0.24 -0.25 0.04
C PHE A 225 1.27 -1.17 0.67
N LEU A 226 2.03 -0.67 1.63
CA LEU A 226 2.91 -1.46 2.48
C LEU A 226 2.18 -1.74 3.78
N LEU A 227 1.88 -3.01 4.00
CA LEU A 227 1.20 -3.50 5.19
C LEU A 227 2.17 -4.29 6.06
N LYS A 228 1.98 -4.23 7.37
CA LYS A 228 2.65 -5.12 8.32
C LYS A 228 1.59 -5.78 9.19
N ARG A 229 1.70 -7.08 9.41
CA ARG A 229 0.83 -7.80 10.33
C ARG A 229 0.98 -7.25 11.74
N VAL A 230 -0.12 -6.88 12.36
CA VAL A 230 -0.17 -6.39 13.75
C VAL A 230 -0.99 -7.34 14.62
N ASN A 231 -2.08 -7.88 14.09
CA ASN A 231 -3.01 -8.79 14.76
C ASN A 231 -3.29 -10.01 13.89
N GLU A 232 -4.02 -10.97 14.43
CA GLU A 232 -4.45 -12.17 13.71
C GLU A 232 -5.66 -11.93 12.76
N VAL A 233 -6.25 -10.74 12.78
CA VAL A 233 -7.39 -10.36 11.93
C VAL A 233 -7.22 -8.93 11.47
N GLY A 234 -6.97 -8.74 10.18
CA GLY A 234 -6.77 -7.42 9.60
C GLY A 234 -6.67 -7.43 8.07
N TRP A 235 -6.19 -6.34 7.51
CA TRP A 235 -5.99 -6.25 6.06
C TRP A 235 -4.93 -7.23 5.56
N PHE A 236 -3.85 -7.38 6.33
CA PHE A 236 -2.79 -8.32 6.00
C PHE A 236 -3.35 -9.74 5.84
N ASP A 237 -4.14 -10.20 6.81
CA ASP A 237 -4.68 -11.56 6.79
C ASP A 237 -5.72 -11.75 5.69
N ASN A 238 -6.58 -10.75 5.44
CA ASN A 238 -7.53 -10.79 4.32
C ASN A 238 -6.83 -10.99 2.97
N TYR A 239 -5.70 -10.30 2.73
CA TYR A 239 -4.91 -10.49 1.52
C TYR A 239 -4.18 -11.83 1.49
N ALA A 240 -3.64 -12.27 2.62
CA ALA A 240 -2.97 -13.56 2.73
C ALA A 240 -3.95 -14.72 2.46
N GLU A 241 -5.16 -14.67 3.01
CA GLU A 241 -6.23 -15.63 2.75
C GLU A 241 -6.66 -15.63 1.28
N SER A 242 -6.77 -14.44 0.66
CA SER A 242 -7.06 -14.31 -0.77
C SER A 242 -5.96 -14.96 -1.62
N PHE A 243 -4.69 -14.79 -1.24
CA PHE A 243 -3.59 -15.51 -1.88
C PHE A 243 -3.75 -17.01 -1.74
N ASP A 244 -4.03 -17.51 -0.54
CA ASP A 244 -4.16 -18.94 -0.27
C ASP A 244 -5.33 -19.57 -1.04
N ALA A 245 -6.45 -18.87 -1.20
CA ALA A 245 -7.57 -19.32 -2.01
C ALA A 245 -7.19 -19.44 -3.50
N ILE A 246 -6.52 -18.43 -4.06
CA ILE A 246 -6.05 -18.47 -5.45
C ILE A 246 -4.99 -19.56 -5.63
N TRP A 247 -4.08 -19.69 -4.66
CA TRP A 247 -3.04 -20.71 -4.67
C TRP A 247 -3.59 -22.14 -4.68
N ALA A 248 -4.67 -22.38 -3.95
CA ALA A 248 -5.29 -23.70 -3.89
C ALA A 248 -5.83 -24.16 -5.26
N ASP A 249 -6.37 -23.23 -6.06
CA ASP A 249 -6.91 -23.51 -7.40
C ASP A 249 -5.85 -23.49 -8.51
N ALA A 250 -4.70 -22.85 -8.24
CA ALA A 250 -3.63 -22.69 -9.22
C ALA A 250 -2.92 -24.01 -9.53
N GLN A 251 -2.55 -24.21 -10.81
CA GLN A 251 -1.91 -25.43 -11.29
C GLN A 251 -0.38 -25.32 -11.21
N PRO A 252 0.35 -26.40 -10.86
CA PRO A 252 1.81 -26.40 -10.89
C PRO A 252 2.32 -26.03 -12.29
N TRP A 253 3.30 -25.12 -12.34
CA TRP A 253 3.96 -24.80 -13.59
C TRP A 253 5.01 -25.85 -13.93
N ILE A 254 4.88 -26.42 -15.13
CA ILE A 254 5.84 -27.38 -15.70
C ILE A 254 6.55 -26.66 -16.84
N PRO A 255 7.86 -26.39 -16.73
CA PRO A 255 8.63 -25.80 -17.84
C PRO A 255 8.72 -26.75 -19.04
N ASP A 256 8.58 -26.18 -20.23
CA ASP A 256 8.84 -26.87 -21.49
C ASP A 256 10.33 -27.28 -21.63
#